data_ecfeb6e31c0b69fc99a7495cd132c60b
#
_entry.id   ecfeb6e31c0b69fc99a7495cd132c60b
#
_cell.length_a   1.000
_cell.length_b   1.000
_cell.length_c   1.000
_cell.angle_alpha   90.00
_cell.angle_beta   90.00
_cell.angle_gamma   90.00
#
_symmetry.space_group_name_H-M   'P 1'
#
loop_
_entity.id
_entity.type
_entity.pdbx_description
1 polymer ?
#
loop_
_entity_poly.entity_id
_entity_poly.type
_entity_poly.pdbx_seq_one_letter_code
_entity_poly.pdbx_strand_id
1 'polypeptide(L)'
;MRVHYLKIIGSKTEADLLGWVNEVCQPETEVKGFNDPQFADGRLLIKLSSAIEPRIINWDLVTPGETDEDKELNAKYAISIARKLGAIVFLVWDDIPKLNKKMILIFVCAMYDLKFNIA
;
A
#
# COMPACT_ATOMS: atom_id res chain seq x y z
N MET A 1 1.31 10.57 -18.68
CA MET A 1 0.68 9.88 -17.55
C MET A 1 0.50 8.39 -17.80
N ARG A 2 -0.20 8.07 -18.86
CA ARG A 2 -0.52 6.68 -19.15
C ARG A 2 0.72 5.83 -19.45
N VAL A 3 1.63 6.36 -20.26
CA VAL A 3 2.87 5.65 -20.58
C VAL A 3 3.73 5.47 -19.34
N HIS A 4 3.79 6.50 -18.50
CA HIS A 4 4.54 6.45 -17.26
C HIS A 4 3.96 5.41 -16.30
N TYR A 5 2.63 5.37 -16.19
CA TYR A 5 1.93 4.40 -15.35
C TYR A 5 2.23 2.95 -15.79
N LEU A 6 2.11 2.69 -17.09
CA LEU A 6 2.39 1.34 -17.62
C LEU A 6 3.85 0.95 -17.40
N LYS A 7 4.76 1.90 -17.50
CA LYS A 7 6.18 1.66 -17.28
C LYS A 7 6.47 1.29 -15.82
N ILE A 8 5.78 1.95 -14.88
CA ILE A 8 5.94 1.67 -13.45
C ILE A 8 5.44 0.28 -13.10
N ILE A 9 4.27 -0.09 -13.62
CA ILE A 9 3.68 -1.40 -13.35
C ILE A 9 4.43 -2.51 -14.07
N GLY A 10 5.02 -2.20 -15.23
CA GLY A 10 5.72 -3.19 -16.01
C GLY A 10 4.77 -4.20 -16.62
N SER A 11 5.12 -5.47 -16.52
CA SER A 11 4.32 -6.56 -17.07
C SER A 11 3.25 -7.07 -16.11
N LYS A 12 3.19 -6.56 -14.89
CA LYS A 12 2.23 -7.02 -13.90
C LYS A 12 0.86 -6.42 -14.19
N THR A 13 -0.18 -7.21 -13.94
CA THR A 13 -1.54 -6.75 -14.08
C THR A 13 -2.09 -6.31 -12.73
N GLU A 14 -3.18 -5.55 -12.77
CA GLU A 14 -3.89 -5.18 -11.56
C GLU A 14 -4.34 -6.44 -10.80
N ALA A 15 -4.76 -7.47 -11.52
CA ALA A 15 -5.18 -8.75 -10.91
C ALA A 15 -4.02 -9.44 -10.19
N ASP A 16 -2.82 -9.38 -10.74
CA ASP A 16 -1.64 -9.97 -10.10
C ASP A 16 -1.34 -9.30 -8.77
N LEU A 17 -1.40 -7.97 -8.75
CA LEU A 17 -1.14 -7.20 -7.53
C LEU A 17 -2.24 -7.42 -6.50
N LEU A 18 -3.49 -7.48 -6.94
CA LEU A 18 -4.62 -7.72 -6.04
C LEU A 18 -4.53 -9.12 -5.44
N GLY A 19 -4.07 -10.10 -6.21
CA GLY A 19 -3.84 -11.45 -5.72
C GLY A 19 -2.86 -11.48 -4.57
N TRP A 20 -1.76 -10.73 -4.68
CA TRP A 20 -0.79 -10.63 -3.59
C TRP A 20 -1.39 -9.96 -2.36
N VAL A 21 -2.13 -8.86 -2.55
CA VAL A 21 -2.78 -8.17 -1.44
C VAL A 21 -3.67 -9.14 -0.67
N ASN A 22 -4.48 -9.91 -1.38
CA ASN A 22 -5.39 -10.85 -0.73
C ASN A 22 -4.67 -12.02 -0.09
N GLU A 23 -3.57 -12.45 -0.66
CA GLU A 23 -2.74 -13.48 -0.03
C GLU A 23 -2.23 -13.03 1.32
N VAL A 24 -1.81 -11.78 1.45
CA VAL A 24 -1.33 -11.22 2.71
C VAL A 24 -2.47 -11.01 3.72
N CYS A 25 -3.64 -10.60 3.25
CA CYS A 25 -4.73 -10.16 4.12
C CYS A 25 -5.72 -11.25 4.51
N GLN A 26 -5.85 -12.30 3.72
CA GLN A 26 -6.76 -13.37 4.05
C GLN A 26 -6.22 -14.20 5.21
N PRO A 27 -7.07 -14.83 6.01
CA PRO A 27 -8.54 -14.89 5.88
C PRO A 27 -9.29 -13.72 6.50
N GLU A 28 -8.61 -12.78 7.16
CA GLU A 28 -9.28 -11.74 7.94
C GLU A 28 -10.09 -10.81 7.04
N THR A 29 -9.62 -10.55 5.84
CA THR A 29 -10.31 -9.65 4.93
C THR A 29 -10.08 -10.05 3.48
N GLU A 30 -11.00 -9.62 2.62
CA GLU A 30 -10.85 -9.74 1.17
C GLU A 30 -10.93 -8.36 0.57
N VAL A 31 -9.93 -8.00 -0.25
CA VAL A 31 -9.86 -6.71 -0.91
C VAL A 31 -10.32 -6.89 -2.35
N LYS A 32 -11.28 -6.07 -2.79
CA LYS A 32 -11.93 -6.25 -4.09
C LYS A 32 -11.30 -5.43 -5.21
N GLY A 33 -10.50 -4.44 -4.87
CA GLY A 33 -9.85 -3.58 -5.85
C GLY A 33 -9.04 -2.52 -5.14
N PHE A 34 -8.36 -1.68 -5.92
CA PHE A 34 -7.48 -0.67 -5.35
C PHE A 34 -8.20 0.62 -4.97
N ASN A 35 -9.52 0.66 -5.15
CA ASN A 35 -10.39 1.69 -4.58
C ASN A 35 -11.30 1.13 -3.48
N ASP A 36 -10.97 -0.05 -2.96
CA ASP A 36 -11.72 -0.65 -1.86
C ASP A 36 -11.61 0.27 -0.65
N PRO A 37 -12.74 0.60 0.02
CA PRO A 37 -12.71 1.45 1.20
C PRO A 37 -11.78 0.98 2.31
N GLN A 38 -11.41 -0.29 2.33
CA GLN A 38 -10.48 -0.82 3.32
C GLN A 38 -9.09 -0.19 3.26
N PHE A 39 -8.71 0.41 2.13
CA PHE A 39 -7.44 1.14 2.04
C PHE A 39 -7.48 2.49 2.74
N ALA A 40 -8.67 3.04 2.98
CA ALA A 40 -8.80 4.45 3.37
C ALA A 40 -8.14 4.78 4.71
N ASP A 41 -8.06 3.84 5.63
CA ASP A 41 -7.48 4.11 6.95
C ASP A 41 -5.96 3.90 7.01
N GLY A 42 -5.34 3.51 5.92
CA GLY A 42 -3.89 3.32 5.83
C GLY A 42 -3.36 2.02 6.44
N ARG A 43 -4.15 1.31 7.21
CA ARG A 43 -3.68 0.12 7.94
C ARG A 43 -3.32 -1.03 7.02
N LEU A 44 -4.07 -1.17 5.92
CA LEU A 44 -3.84 -2.24 4.96
C LEU A 44 -2.46 -2.09 4.31
N LEU A 45 -2.07 -0.88 3.96
CA LEU A 45 -0.76 -0.63 3.37
C LEU A 45 0.37 -0.92 4.35
N ILE A 46 0.15 -0.62 5.64
CA ILE A 46 1.12 -0.96 6.68
C ILE A 46 1.25 -2.47 6.81
N LYS A 47 0.13 -3.20 6.73
CA LYS A 47 0.15 -4.66 6.79
C LYS A 47 0.93 -5.26 5.62
N LEU A 48 0.78 -4.70 4.42
CA LEU A 48 1.56 -5.15 3.27
C LEU A 48 3.05 -4.93 3.50
N SER A 49 3.43 -3.82 4.11
CA SER A 49 4.82 -3.55 4.46
C SER A 49 5.37 -4.58 5.45
N SER A 50 4.55 -5.02 6.39
CA SER A 50 4.97 -6.04 7.37
C SER A 50 5.23 -7.39 6.70
N ALA A 51 4.60 -7.66 5.57
CA ALA A 51 4.86 -8.88 4.82
C ALA A 51 6.25 -8.86 4.16
N ILE A 52 6.81 -7.66 3.97
CA ILE A 52 8.15 -7.50 3.40
C ILE A 52 9.20 -7.53 4.49
N GLU A 53 9.03 -6.74 5.53
CA GLU A 53 9.95 -6.67 6.67
C GLU A 53 9.17 -6.39 7.94
N PRO A 54 8.75 -7.42 8.69
CA PRO A 54 7.91 -7.22 9.88
C PRO A 54 8.57 -6.37 10.97
N ARG A 55 9.89 -6.40 11.06
CA ARG A 55 10.61 -5.68 12.12
C ARG A 55 10.61 -4.16 11.96
N ILE A 56 10.26 -3.67 10.76
CA ILE A 56 10.27 -2.23 10.51
C ILE A 56 9.03 -1.54 11.08
N ILE A 57 8.00 -2.30 11.43
CA ILE A 57 6.72 -1.76 11.89
C ILE A 57 6.72 -1.65 13.41
N ASN A 58 6.48 -0.44 13.91
CA ASN A 58 6.12 -0.26 15.31
C ASN A 58 4.60 -0.13 15.39
N TRP A 59 3.95 -1.20 15.78
CA TRP A 59 2.48 -1.27 15.79
C TRP A 59 1.86 -0.29 16.80
N ASP A 60 2.63 0.18 17.78
CA ASP A 60 2.16 1.21 18.71
C ASP A 60 1.91 2.55 18.04
N LEU A 61 2.52 2.76 16.86
CA LEU A 61 2.32 3.99 16.09
C LEU A 61 1.13 3.91 15.14
N VAL A 62 0.53 2.74 15.00
CA VAL A 62 -0.60 2.54 14.10
C VAL A 62 -1.89 2.85 14.83
N THR A 63 -2.66 3.81 14.31
CA THR A 63 -3.91 4.25 14.94
C THR A 63 -5.06 3.34 14.56
N PRO A 64 -6.21 3.40 15.27
CA PRO A 64 -7.39 2.62 14.89
C PRO A 64 -8.00 3.03 13.54
N GLY A 65 -7.66 4.20 13.01
CA GLY A 65 -8.16 4.64 11.72
C GLY A 65 -9.61 5.10 11.73
N GLU A 66 -10.11 5.55 12.88
CA GLU A 66 -11.52 5.91 13.02
C GLU A 66 -11.80 7.37 12.69
N THR A 67 -10.85 8.27 12.95
CA THR A 67 -11.00 9.69 12.68
C THR A 67 -10.17 10.08 11.48
N ASP A 68 -10.45 11.27 10.93
CA ASP A 68 -9.65 11.80 9.82
C ASP A 68 -8.20 11.98 10.23
N GLU A 69 -7.96 12.40 11.46
CA GLU A 69 -6.61 12.54 12.00
C GLU A 69 -5.90 11.18 12.09
N ASP A 70 -6.60 10.16 12.55
CA ASP A 70 -6.07 8.79 12.61
C ASP A 70 -5.65 8.30 11.22
N LYS A 71 -6.50 8.55 10.23
CA LYS A 71 -6.23 8.13 8.85
C LYS A 71 -5.02 8.85 8.28
N GLU A 72 -4.90 10.14 8.58
CA GLU A 72 -3.73 10.91 8.14
C GLU A 72 -2.45 10.37 8.76
N LEU A 73 -2.45 10.09 10.04
CA LEU A 73 -1.29 9.54 10.74
C LEU A 73 -0.88 8.20 10.15
N ASN A 74 -1.84 7.32 9.93
CA ASN A 74 -1.56 6.01 9.34
C ASN A 74 -1.01 6.13 7.91
N ALA A 75 -1.60 7.02 7.11
CA ALA A 75 -1.16 7.21 5.74
C ALA A 75 0.29 7.72 5.69
N LYS A 76 0.61 8.70 6.52
CA LYS A 76 1.97 9.23 6.60
C LYS A 76 2.95 8.18 7.09
N TYR A 77 2.53 7.36 8.04
CA TYR A 77 3.37 6.28 8.54
C TYR A 77 3.63 5.24 7.46
N ALA A 78 2.60 4.84 6.71
CA ALA A 78 2.75 3.89 5.60
C ALA A 78 3.78 4.39 4.59
N ILE A 79 3.72 5.67 4.22
CA ILE A 79 4.67 6.27 3.29
C ILE A 79 6.08 6.26 3.86
N SER A 80 6.22 6.61 5.14
CA SER A 80 7.50 6.62 5.83
C SER A 80 8.16 5.23 5.81
N ILE A 81 7.37 4.20 6.11
CA ILE A 81 7.84 2.81 6.09
C ILE A 81 8.29 2.42 4.68
N ALA A 82 7.47 2.72 3.69
CA ALA A 82 7.79 2.38 2.30
C ALA A 82 9.11 2.99 1.86
N ARG A 83 9.35 4.25 2.23
CA ARG A 83 10.61 4.91 1.91
C ARG A 83 11.79 4.26 2.60
N LYS A 84 11.64 3.85 3.85
CA LYS A 84 12.68 3.14 4.58
C LYS A 84 13.01 1.79 3.95
N LEU A 85 12.00 1.14 3.38
CA LEU A 85 12.20 -0.13 2.68
C LEU A 85 12.84 0.04 1.31
N GLY A 86 12.93 1.26 0.81
CA GLY A 86 13.56 1.56 -0.47
C GLY A 86 12.58 1.75 -1.61
N ALA A 87 11.28 1.81 -1.34
CA ALA A 87 10.28 2.02 -2.38
C ALA A 87 10.35 3.45 -2.90
N ILE A 88 10.09 3.61 -4.19
CA ILE A 88 9.89 4.92 -4.80
C ILE A 88 8.42 5.27 -4.62
N VAL A 89 8.14 6.31 -3.83
CA VAL A 89 6.78 6.68 -3.46
C VAL A 89 6.34 7.89 -4.27
N PHE A 90 5.28 7.72 -5.05
CA PHE A 90 4.73 8.80 -5.89
C PHE A 90 3.48 9.44 -5.27
N LEU A 91 2.70 8.67 -4.47
CA LEU A 91 1.47 9.22 -3.90
C LEU A 91 1.79 10.19 -2.75
N VAL A 92 0.84 11.05 -2.45
CA VAL A 92 0.86 11.86 -1.25
C VAL A 92 -0.13 11.26 -0.25
N TRP A 93 -0.02 11.65 1.02
CA TRP A 93 -0.76 10.95 2.08
C TRP A 93 -2.28 10.95 1.85
N ASP A 94 -2.83 12.06 1.33
CA ASP A 94 -4.29 12.17 1.19
C ASP A 94 -4.84 11.37 0.01
N ASP A 95 -3.99 10.88 -0.88
CA ASP A 95 -4.43 9.91 -1.90
C ASP A 95 -5.01 8.65 -1.27
N ILE A 96 -4.57 8.31 -0.06
CA ILE A 96 -4.99 7.08 0.60
C ILE A 96 -6.42 7.20 1.15
N PRO A 97 -6.74 8.15 2.02
CA PRO A 97 -8.12 8.26 2.50
C PRO A 97 -9.11 8.64 1.39
N LYS A 98 -8.64 9.32 0.35
CA LYS A 98 -9.49 9.65 -0.80
C LYS A 98 -9.68 8.49 -1.77
N LEU A 99 -8.99 7.40 -1.55
CA LEU A 99 -9.08 6.21 -2.39
C LEU A 99 -8.72 6.49 -3.86
N ASN A 100 -7.61 7.19 -4.06
CA ASN A 100 -7.07 7.43 -5.40
C ASN A 100 -6.53 6.11 -5.94
N LYS A 101 -7.37 5.41 -6.69
CA LYS A 101 -7.12 4.05 -7.15
C LYS A 101 -5.77 3.90 -7.85
N LYS A 102 -5.48 4.80 -8.78
CA LYS A 102 -4.24 4.74 -9.56
C LYS A 102 -3.01 4.88 -8.68
N MET A 103 -3.06 5.82 -7.74
CA MET A 103 -1.92 6.08 -6.87
C MET A 103 -1.71 4.96 -5.86
N ILE A 104 -2.79 4.40 -5.33
CA ILE A 104 -2.71 3.25 -4.44
C ILE A 104 -2.14 2.04 -5.18
N LEU A 105 -2.60 1.81 -6.41
CA LEU A 105 -2.10 0.71 -7.24
C LEU A 105 -0.59 0.85 -7.48
N ILE A 106 -0.13 2.04 -7.80
CA ILE A 106 1.30 2.28 -8.02
C ILE A 106 2.10 2.02 -6.74
N PHE A 107 1.58 2.46 -5.60
CA PHE A 107 2.22 2.22 -4.31
C PHE A 107 2.34 0.72 -4.02
N VAL A 108 1.26 -0.03 -4.21
CA VAL A 108 1.26 -1.48 -4.00
C VAL A 108 2.21 -2.17 -4.98
N CYS A 109 2.27 -1.70 -6.22
CA CYS A 109 3.22 -2.24 -7.20
C CYS A 109 4.66 -2.06 -6.73
N ALA A 110 5.01 -0.89 -6.19
CA ALA A 110 6.35 -0.64 -5.67
C ALA A 110 6.66 -1.58 -4.49
N MET A 111 5.69 -1.84 -3.63
CA MET A 111 5.86 -2.77 -2.51
C MET A 111 6.03 -4.20 -3.00
N TYR A 112 5.25 -4.60 -3.99
CA TYR A 112 5.36 -5.91 -4.62
C TYR A 112 6.77 -6.13 -5.18
N ASP A 113 7.31 -5.13 -5.86
CA ASP A 113 8.65 -5.22 -6.44
C ASP A 113 9.71 -5.39 -5.36
N LEU A 114 9.57 -4.73 -4.23
CA LEU A 114 10.48 -4.93 -3.10
C LEU A 114 10.44 -6.35 -2.57
N LYS A 115 9.26 -6.97 -2.58
CA LYS A 115 9.09 -8.32 -2.06
C LYS A 115 9.63 -9.38 -3.01
N PHE A 116 9.36 -9.25 -4.30
CA PHE A 116 9.54 -10.35 -5.25
C PHE A 116 10.61 -10.10 -6.31
N ASN A 117 10.99 -8.86 -6.53
CA ASN A 117 11.89 -8.49 -7.60
C ASN A 117 13.18 -7.92 -7.04
N ILE A 118 13.96 -8.78 -6.47
CA ILE A 118 15.12 -8.42 -5.66
C ILE A 118 16.38 -8.20 -6.49
N ALA A 119 16.27 -8.21 -7.77
CA ALA A 119 17.46 -8.06 -8.60
C ALA A 119 18.14 -6.72 -8.42
#